data_637450e505588b4924e6f777a9e29e52
#
_entry.id   637450e505588b4924e6f777a9e29e52
#
_cell.length_a   1.000
_cell.length_b   1.000
_cell.length_c   1.000
_cell.angle_alpha   90.00
_cell.angle_beta   90.00
_cell.angle_gamma   90.00
#
_symmetry.space_group_name_H-M   'P 1'
#
loop_
_entity.id
_entity.type
_entity.pdbx_description
1 polymer ?
#
loop_
_entity_poly.entity_id
_entity_poly.type
_entity_poly.pdbx_seq_one_letter_code
_entity_poly.pdbx_strand_id
1 'polypeptide(L)'
;ISNDSDQYLYVWMHDIGFEDPNFLAVIDADDESRTYGKLLNTIPATKTVGMAHHTPLFLPSSGMIFANDFHNSHTYVYESSNPVKPKIINDFNKIEPYSFPHSYSELPNGNILTTFQTKKGLETVGGIVELDYKGEYLRASDAQPLDETIFMRPYGIVLVPEHNRIVTTNYDM
;
A
#
# COMPACT_ATOMS: atom_id res chain seq x y z
N ILE A 1 27.43 -3.38 7.24
CA ILE A 1 26.45 -2.77 8.17
C ILE A 1 25.12 -3.38 7.77
N SER A 2 24.66 -4.43 8.49
CA SER A 2 23.30 -4.92 8.33
C SER A 2 22.35 -3.79 8.67
N ASN A 3 21.46 -3.41 7.76
CA ASN A 3 20.37 -2.51 8.10
C ASN A 3 19.42 -3.28 9.02
N ASP A 4 19.12 -2.73 10.19
CA ASP A 4 18.15 -3.33 11.14
C ASP A 4 16.77 -3.60 10.50
N SER A 5 16.50 -3.01 9.32
CA SER A 5 15.27 -3.23 8.54
C SER A 5 15.15 -4.61 7.91
N ASP A 6 16.27 -5.31 7.67
CA ASP A 6 16.29 -6.62 7.01
C ASP A 6 15.97 -7.77 7.99
N GLN A 7 15.80 -7.46 9.27
CA GLN A 7 15.55 -8.43 10.34
C GLN A 7 14.05 -8.72 10.54
N TYR A 8 13.16 -7.99 9.87
CA TYR A 8 11.71 -8.14 10.07
C TYR A 8 10.98 -8.27 8.76
N LEU A 9 10.03 -9.20 8.71
CA LEU A 9 9.06 -9.33 7.63
C LEU A 9 7.70 -8.81 8.11
N TYR A 10 7.15 -7.85 7.37
CA TYR A 10 5.80 -7.34 7.59
C TYR A 10 4.83 -8.03 6.64
N VAL A 11 3.77 -8.61 7.18
CA VAL A 11 2.73 -9.29 6.40
C VAL A 11 1.38 -8.67 6.72
N TRP A 12 0.75 -8.11 5.71
CA TRP A 12 -0.61 -7.56 5.81
C TRP A 12 -1.63 -8.68 5.64
N MET A 13 -2.50 -8.86 6.61
CA MET A 13 -3.38 -10.01 6.71
C MET A 13 -4.80 -9.61 7.07
N HIS A 14 -5.76 -10.44 6.65
CA HIS A 14 -7.14 -10.39 7.15
C HIS A 14 -7.50 -11.72 7.84
N ASP A 15 -8.49 -11.66 8.70
CA ASP A 15 -9.08 -12.85 9.29
C ASP A 15 -9.85 -13.64 8.23
N ILE A 16 -9.63 -14.95 8.18
CA ILE A 16 -10.25 -15.84 7.20
C ILE A 16 -11.79 -15.91 7.34
N GLY A 17 -12.28 -15.68 8.54
CA GLY A 17 -13.72 -15.62 8.84
C GLY A 17 -14.35 -14.27 8.52
N PHE A 18 -13.56 -13.26 8.23
CA PHE A 18 -14.01 -11.88 8.11
C PHE A 18 -14.81 -11.41 9.34
N GLU A 19 -14.38 -11.80 10.53
CA GLU A 19 -15.01 -11.40 11.80
C GLU A 19 -14.20 -10.33 12.53
N ASP A 20 -12.86 -10.38 12.37
CA ASP A 20 -11.92 -9.47 13.01
C ASP A 20 -11.31 -8.46 12.03
N PRO A 21 -10.80 -7.31 12.52
CA PRO A 21 -10.10 -6.33 11.70
C PRO A 21 -8.86 -6.91 11.00
N ASN A 22 -8.53 -6.37 9.83
CA ASN A 22 -7.21 -6.59 9.21
C ASN A 22 -6.10 -6.23 10.20
N PHE A 23 -4.93 -6.86 10.05
CA PHE A 23 -3.80 -6.62 10.93
C PHE A 23 -2.46 -6.72 10.19
N LEU A 24 -1.48 -5.99 10.68
CA LEU A 24 -0.09 -6.11 10.26
C LEU A 24 0.61 -7.11 11.18
N ALA A 25 1.08 -8.23 10.63
CA ALA A 25 1.91 -9.19 11.35
C ALA A 25 3.39 -8.81 11.21
N VAL A 26 4.13 -8.93 12.29
CA VAL A 26 5.59 -8.76 12.33
C VAL A 26 6.24 -10.09 12.62
N ILE A 27 7.06 -10.56 11.70
CA ILE A 27 7.75 -11.84 11.77
C ILE A 27 9.26 -11.59 11.87
N ASP A 28 9.93 -12.37 12.70
CA ASP A 28 11.38 -12.37 12.77
C ASP A 28 11.97 -12.97 11.47
N ALA A 29 12.73 -12.18 10.74
CA ALA A 29 13.40 -12.57 9.50
C ALA A 29 14.93 -12.64 9.63
N ASP A 30 15.48 -12.45 10.83
CA ASP A 30 16.89 -12.62 11.11
C ASP A 30 17.23 -14.10 11.18
N ASP A 31 17.96 -14.62 10.21
CA ASP A 31 18.32 -16.03 10.08
C ASP A 31 19.31 -16.51 11.17
N GLU A 32 19.96 -15.58 11.87
CA GLU A 32 20.81 -15.87 13.04
C GLU A 32 20.01 -15.85 14.37
N SER A 33 18.77 -15.37 14.34
CA SER A 33 17.92 -15.28 15.53
C SER A 33 17.37 -16.65 15.96
N ARG A 34 17.25 -16.85 17.30
CA ARG A 34 16.56 -18.03 17.85
C ARG A 34 15.04 -18.05 17.57
N THR A 35 14.50 -16.91 17.16
CA THR A 35 13.09 -16.74 16.87
C THR A 35 12.82 -16.56 15.37
N TYR A 36 13.79 -16.88 14.52
CA TYR A 36 13.63 -16.84 13.07
C TYR A 36 12.33 -17.53 12.61
N GLY A 37 11.56 -16.83 11.76
CA GLY A 37 10.27 -17.28 11.22
C GLY A 37 9.10 -17.24 12.22
N LYS A 38 9.29 -16.76 13.45
CA LYS A 38 8.21 -16.66 14.43
C LYS A 38 7.50 -15.31 14.35
N LEU A 39 6.19 -15.36 14.59
CA LEU A 39 5.37 -14.17 14.79
C LEU A 39 5.79 -13.48 16.09
N LEU A 40 6.25 -12.23 15.97
CA LEU A 40 6.65 -11.40 17.10
C LEU A 40 5.53 -10.51 17.62
N ASN A 41 4.67 -10.02 16.71
CA ASN A 41 3.57 -9.14 17.08
C ASN A 41 2.50 -9.09 15.98
N THR A 42 1.30 -8.63 16.36
CA THR A 42 0.22 -8.27 15.45
C THR A 42 -0.30 -6.87 15.81
N ILE A 43 -0.47 -6.02 14.81
CA ILE A 43 -0.98 -4.66 14.97
C ILE A 43 -2.30 -4.55 14.19
N PRO A 44 -3.45 -4.56 14.88
CA PRO A 44 -4.74 -4.49 14.22
C PRO A 44 -4.97 -3.13 13.55
N ALA A 45 -5.71 -3.14 12.45
CA ALA A 45 -6.23 -1.95 11.81
C ALA A 45 -7.34 -1.32 12.66
N THR A 46 -7.60 -0.03 12.42
CA THR A 46 -8.62 0.72 13.19
C THR A 46 -10.04 0.45 12.71
N LYS A 47 -10.22 -0.04 11.50
CA LYS A 47 -11.54 -0.38 10.92
C LYS A 47 -11.85 -1.85 11.13
N THR A 48 -13.13 -2.14 11.19
CA THR A 48 -13.61 -3.53 11.28
C THR A 48 -13.56 -4.17 9.90
N VAL A 49 -13.52 -5.47 9.92
CA VAL A 49 -13.69 -6.41 8.80
C VAL A 49 -13.40 -5.85 7.40
N GLY A 50 -12.36 -6.36 6.77
CA GLY A 50 -11.96 -5.94 5.44
C GLY A 50 -11.18 -7.03 4.71
N MET A 51 -10.73 -6.71 3.51
CA MET A 51 -9.87 -7.58 2.72
C MET A 51 -8.48 -6.96 2.63
N ALA A 52 -7.53 -7.49 3.40
CA ALA A 52 -6.12 -7.14 3.24
C ALA A 52 -5.66 -7.53 1.83
N HIS A 53 -5.03 -6.62 1.11
CA HIS A 53 -4.71 -6.86 -0.29
C HIS A 53 -3.26 -6.53 -0.64
N HIS A 54 -2.83 -5.28 -0.66
CA HIS A 54 -1.48 -4.88 -1.05
C HIS A 54 -0.74 -4.06 0.01
N THR A 55 0.58 -4.22 -0.01
CA THR A 55 1.58 -3.34 0.59
C THR A 55 2.63 -3.00 -0.46
N PRO A 56 3.53 -2.03 -0.25
CA PRO A 56 4.74 -1.90 -1.04
C PRO A 56 5.54 -3.21 -1.03
N LEU A 57 6.19 -3.55 -2.14
CA LEU A 57 7.04 -4.75 -2.22
C LEU A 57 8.28 -4.64 -1.31
N PHE A 58 8.81 -3.44 -1.16
CA PHE A 58 9.94 -3.13 -0.29
C PHE A 58 9.51 -2.06 0.70
N LEU A 59 10.07 -2.11 1.90
CA LEU A 59 9.85 -1.07 2.89
C LEU A 59 10.37 0.26 2.32
N PRO A 60 9.53 1.31 2.22
CA PRO A 60 9.97 2.63 1.82
C PRO A 60 11.09 3.17 2.71
N SER A 61 11.97 3.99 2.15
CA SER A 61 13.13 4.57 2.86
C SER A 61 12.72 5.39 4.09
N SER A 62 11.50 5.89 4.10
CA SER A 62 10.88 6.58 5.23
C SER A 62 10.53 5.68 6.41
N GLY A 63 10.52 4.36 6.22
CA GLY A 63 10.02 3.38 7.21
C GLY A 63 8.48 3.36 7.32
N MET A 64 7.76 3.95 6.37
CA MET A 64 6.30 3.95 6.35
C MET A 64 5.76 2.77 5.55
N ILE A 65 4.86 1.99 6.13
CA ILE A 65 4.22 0.85 5.51
C ILE A 65 2.80 1.26 5.10
N PHE A 66 2.53 1.24 3.80
CA PHE A 66 1.20 1.46 3.26
C PHE A 66 0.50 0.11 3.10
N ALA A 67 -0.70 -0.04 3.64
CA ALA A 67 -1.43 -1.29 3.61
C ALA A 67 -2.90 -1.05 3.26
N ASN A 68 -3.39 -1.61 2.15
CA ASN A 68 -4.77 -1.36 1.75
C ASN A 68 -5.74 -2.45 2.17
N ASP A 69 -6.94 -2.01 2.50
CA ASP A 69 -8.14 -2.80 2.64
C ASP A 69 -9.00 -2.60 1.40
N PHE A 70 -9.08 -3.63 0.58
CA PHE A 70 -9.75 -3.52 -0.70
C PHE A 70 -11.26 -3.34 -0.58
N HIS A 71 -11.93 -4.10 0.31
CA HIS A 71 -13.38 -4.02 0.50
C HIS A 71 -13.85 -2.64 0.96
N ASN A 72 -13.06 -1.99 1.83
CA ASN A 72 -13.43 -0.70 2.39
C ASN A 72 -12.82 0.47 1.60
N SER A 73 -12.12 0.20 0.48
CA SER A 73 -11.39 1.22 -0.27
C SER A 73 -10.47 2.05 0.65
N HIS A 74 -9.78 1.38 1.57
CA HIS A 74 -9.06 2.04 2.67
C HIS A 74 -7.56 1.77 2.60
N THR A 75 -6.76 2.74 3.00
CA THR A 75 -5.30 2.59 3.18
C THR A 75 -4.94 2.99 4.61
N TYR A 76 -4.13 2.18 5.25
CA TYR A 76 -3.48 2.47 6.52
C TYR A 76 -2.00 2.77 6.29
N VAL A 77 -1.48 3.77 6.99
CA VAL A 77 -0.05 4.12 6.97
C VAL A 77 0.53 3.86 8.34
N TYR A 78 1.41 2.86 8.42
CA TYR A 78 2.11 2.49 9.64
C TYR A 78 3.50 3.10 9.66
N GLU A 79 3.90 3.67 10.78
CA GLU A 79 5.24 4.12 11.07
C GLU A 79 5.99 3.00 11.79
N SER A 80 7.15 2.56 11.26
CA SER A 80 7.93 1.42 11.74
C SER A 80 9.23 1.81 12.47
N SER A 81 9.31 3.00 13.07
CA SER A 81 10.48 3.42 13.86
C SER A 81 10.77 2.46 15.03
N ASN A 82 9.73 1.83 15.55
CA ASN A 82 9.87 0.61 16.35
C ASN A 82 9.46 -0.57 15.49
N PRO A 83 10.40 -1.36 14.96
CA PRO A 83 10.08 -2.39 13.96
C PRO A 83 9.17 -3.49 14.48
N VAL A 84 9.20 -3.80 15.78
CA VAL A 84 8.33 -4.84 16.38
C VAL A 84 6.95 -4.27 16.77
N LYS A 85 6.80 -2.95 16.83
CA LYS A 85 5.57 -2.27 17.26
C LYS A 85 5.24 -1.10 16.34
N PRO A 86 5.05 -1.30 15.04
CA PRO A 86 4.58 -0.24 14.14
C PRO A 86 3.29 0.40 14.66
N LYS A 87 3.08 1.68 14.31
CA LYS A 87 1.90 2.44 14.73
C LYS A 87 1.20 3.03 13.53
N ILE A 88 -0.12 2.98 13.49
CA ILE A 88 -0.89 3.72 12.49
C ILE A 88 -0.75 5.21 12.81
N ILE A 89 -0.28 5.97 11.82
CA ILE A 89 -0.12 7.42 11.91
C ILE A 89 -1.07 8.17 11.01
N ASN A 90 -1.59 7.51 9.97
CA ASN A 90 -2.56 8.06 9.05
C ASN A 90 -3.43 6.94 8.47
N ASP A 91 -4.64 7.27 8.06
CA ASP A 91 -5.52 6.40 7.32
C ASP A 91 -6.44 7.21 6.40
N PHE A 92 -6.74 6.68 5.21
CA PHE A 92 -7.65 7.33 4.28
C PHE A 92 -8.41 6.29 3.45
N ASN A 93 -9.64 6.61 3.05
CA ASN A 93 -10.47 5.71 2.23
C ASN A 93 -10.62 6.18 0.78
N LYS A 94 -10.39 7.44 0.52
CA LYS A 94 -10.40 8.03 -0.82
C LYS A 94 -9.62 9.33 -0.81
N ILE A 95 -9.14 9.72 -1.99
CA ILE A 95 -8.57 11.02 -2.23
C ILE A 95 -9.35 11.63 -3.38
N GLU A 96 -10.31 12.50 -3.07
CA GLU A 96 -11.25 13.02 -4.06
C GLU A 96 -10.56 13.52 -5.33
N PRO A 97 -10.99 13.09 -6.53
CA PRO A 97 -12.15 12.21 -6.78
C PRO A 97 -11.83 10.71 -6.84
N TYR A 98 -10.63 10.27 -6.45
CA TYR A 98 -10.12 8.90 -6.61
C TYR A 98 -10.58 7.97 -5.49
N SER A 99 -10.91 6.73 -5.84
CA SER A 99 -11.33 5.66 -4.94
C SER A 99 -10.63 4.34 -5.27
N PHE A 100 -10.64 3.41 -4.34
CA PHE A 100 -9.98 2.11 -4.43
C PHE A 100 -8.47 2.22 -4.65
N PRO A 101 -7.72 2.74 -3.65
CA PRO A 101 -6.26 2.71 -3.65
C PRO A 101 -5.78 1.26 -3.73
N HIS A 102 -4.75 0.98 -4.53
CA HIS A 102 -4.38 -0.40 -4.76
C HIS A 102 -2.89 -0.68 -4.50
N SER A 103 -1.99 -0.20 -5.33
CA SER A 103 -0.57 -0.53 -5.23
C SER A 103 0.28 0.73 -5.02
N TYR A 104 1.43 0.54 -4.39
CA TYR A 104 2.32 1.62 -3.95
C TYR A 104 3.73 1.41 -4.49
N SER A 105 4.38 2.50 -4.88
CA SER A 105 5.79 2.51 -5.28
C SER A 105 6.46 3.79 -4.81
N GLU A 106 7.62 3.67 -4.15
CA GLU A 106 8.39 4.83 -3.69
C GLU A 106 9.13 5.49 -4.86
N LEU A 107 9.03 6.81 -4.94
CA LEU A 107 9.80 7.65 -5.84
C LEU A 107 11.20 7.95 -5.26
N PRO A 108 12.20 8.33 -6.09
CA PRO A 108 13.53 8.70 -5.62
C PRO A 108 13.57 9.87 -4.62
N ASN A 109 12.51 10.69 -4.57
CA ASN A 109 12.38 11.80 -3.62
C ASN A 109 11.69 11.39 -2.31
N GLY A 110 11.37 10.11 -2.12
CA GLY A 110 10.70 9.58 -0.93
C GLY A 110 9.17 9.70 -0.95
N ASN A 111 8.57 10.32 -1.98
CA ASN A 111 7.13 10.32 -2.15
C ASN A 111 6.63 8.95 -2.62
N ILE A 112 5.35 8.71 -2.46
CA ILE A 112 4.71 7.44 -2.82
C ILE A 112 3.77 7.64 -4.00
N LEU A 113 3.95 6.88 -5.06
CA LEU A 113 2.95 6.74 -6.11
C LEU A 113 1.99 5.63 -5.75
N THR A 114 0.70 5.92 -5.85
CA THR A 114 -0.39 4.98 -5.58
C THR A 114 -1.31 4.89 -6.80
N THR A 115 -1.64 3.67 -7.22
CA THR A 115 -2.70 3.47 -8.20
C THR A 115 -4.06 3.54 -7.51
N PHE A 116 -5.00 4.23 -8.16
CA PHE A 116 -6.41 4.26 -7.79
C PHE A 116 -7.21 3.69 -8.95
N GLN A 117 -8.04 2.70 -8.67
CA GLN A 117 -8.73 1.96 -9.74
C GLN A 117 -9.86 2.76 -10.36
N THR A 118 -10.48 3.64 -9.62
CA THR A 118 -11.64 4.40 -10.09
C THR A 118 -11.58 5.86 -9.65
N LYS A 119 -12.41 6.65 -10.33
CA LYS A 119 -12.67 8.06 -10.05
C LYS A 119 -14.19 8.24 -10.04
N LYS A 120 -14.81 8.54 -8.91
CA LYS A 120 -16.26 8.69 -8.75
C LYS A 120 -17.10 7.40 -8.94
N GLY A 121 -16.62 6.27 -8.46
CA GLY A 121 -17.34 5.00 -8.49
C GLY A 121 -16.82 4.00 -9.52
N LEU A 122 -17.36 2.81 -9.50
CA LEU A 122 -16.80 1.64 -10.20
C LEU A 122 -16.87 1.70 -11.74
N GLU A 123 -17.61 2.64 -12.32
CA GLU A 123 -17.81 2.76 -13.77
C GLU A 123 -16.91 3.82 -14.42
N THR A 124 -15.89 4.31 -13.71
CA THR A 124 -15.01 5.36 -14.23
C THR A 124 -13.56 4.90 -14.29
N VAL A 125 -12.80 5.55 -15.15
CA VAL A 125 -11.35 5.34 -15.21
C VAL A 125 -10.72 5.77 -13.88
N GLY A 126 -9.60 5.12 -13.54
CA GLY A 126 -8.82 5.46 -12.37
C GLY A 126 -7.73 6.50 -12.64
N GLY A 127 -6.69 6.47 -11.83
CA GLY A 127 -5.55 7.36 -11.96
C GLY A 127 -4.38 6.92 -11.11
N ILE A 128 -3.32 7.73 -11.15
CA ILE A 128 -2.14 7.61 -10.30
C ILE A 128 -2.08 8.86 -9.44
N VAL A 129 -1.97 8.64 -8.13
CA VAL A 129 -1.87 9.70 -7.13
C VAL A 129 -0.48 9.68 -6.52
N GLU A 130 0.15 10.84 -6.40
CA GLU A 130 1.37 11.03 -5.63
C GLU A 130 1.02 11.54 -4.24
N LEU A 131 1.52 10.83 -3.24
CA LEU A 131 1.39 11.14 -1.82
C LEU A 131 2.76 11.48 -1.25
N ASP A 132 2.80 12.23 -0.17
CA ASP A 132 4.00 12.29 0.64
C ASP A 132 4.21 10.96 1.40
N TYR A 133 5.32 10.84 2.11
CA TYR A 133 5.67 9.63 2.87
C TYR A 133 4.71 9.33 4.03
N LYS A 134 3.83 10.26 4.42
CA LYS A 134 2.79 10.07 5.45
C LYS A 134 1.41 9.78 4.86
N GLY A 135 1.29 9.76 3.53
CA GLY A 135 0.02 9.51 2.85
C GLY A 135 -0.81 10.76 2.56
N GLU A 136 -0.23 11.96 2.69
CA GLU A 136 -0.91 13.20 2.33
C GLU A 136 -0.87 13.44 0.82
N TYR A 137 -1.98 13.90 0.26
CA TYR A 137 -2.12 14.16 -1.17
C TYR A 137 -1.20 15.29 -1.65
N LEU A 138 -0.51 15.06 -2.75
CA LEU A 138 0.32 16.06 -3.43
C LEU A 138 -0.23 16.41 -4.81
N ARG A 139 -0.44 15.42 -5.67
CA ARG A 139 -0.98 15.59 -7.03
C ARG A 139 -1.47 14.26 -7.60
N ALA A 140 -2.17 14.34 -8.72
CA ALA A 140 -2.65 13.17 -9.42
C ALA A 140 -2.63 13.34 -10.93
N SER A 141 -2.69 12.22 -11.65
CA SER A 141 -2.87 12.14 -13.08
C SER A 141 -3.92 11.09 -13.40
N ASP A 142 -4.93 11.48 -14.18
CA ASP A 142 -5.98 10.57 -14.63
C ASP A 142 -5.43 9.54 -15.62
N ALA A 143 -5.92 8.33 -15.54
CA ALA A 143 -5.68 7.28 -16.52
C ALA A 143 -6.64 7.38 -17.71
N GLN A 144 -6.79 8.59 -18.27
CA GLN A 144 -7.68 8.81 -19.40
C GLN A 144 -7.05 8.30 -20.70
N PRO A 145 -7.55 7.26 -21.35
CA PRO A 145 -7.04 6.79 -22.64
C PRO A 145 -7.41 7.75 -23.77
N LEU A 146 -6.64 7.71 -24.86
CA LEU A 146 -6.96 8.44 -26.09
C LEU A 146 -8.22 7.87 -26.77
N ASP A 147 -8.44 6.57 -26.63
CA ASP A 147 -9.64 5.88 -27.08
C ASP A 147 -10.58 5.72 -25.88
N GLU A 148 -11.71 6.42 -25.90
CA GLU A 148 -12.70 6.42 -24.82
C GLU A 148 -13.42 5.08 -24.64
N THR A 149 -13.26 4.14 -25.57
CA THR A 149 -13.78 2.77 -25.44
C THR A 149 -12.91 1.89 -24.56
N ILE A 150 -11.68 2.32 -24.26
CA ILE A 150 -10.76 1.61 -23.39
C ILE A 150 -11.00 2.04 -21.94
N PHE A 151 -11.29 1.07 -21.10
CA PHE A 151 -11.46 1.29 -19.67
C PHE A 151 -10.13 1.09 -18.94
N MET A 152 -9.61 2.16 -18.31
CA MET A 152 -8.32 2.15 -17.63
C MET A 152 -8.49 2.18 -16.12
N ARG A 153 -8.15 1.06 -15.47
CA ARG A 153 -8.11 0.91 -14.00
C ARG A 153 -6.71 0.49 -13.57
N PRO A 154 -5.82 1.44 -13.28
CA PRO A 154 -4.46 1.13 -12.84
C PRO A 154 -4.48 0.22 -11.61
N TYR A 155 -3.76 -0.89 -11.68
CA TYR A 155 -3.74 -1.94 -10.67
C TYR A 155 -2.37 -2.04 -10.01
N GLY A 156 -1.47 -2.89 -10.54
CA GLY A 156 -0.08 -2.94 -10.09
C GLY A 156 0.70 -1.73 -10.58
N ILE A 157 1.75 -1.36 -9.85
CA ILE A 157 2.67 -0.27 -10.24
C ILE A 157 4.11 -0.67 -9.97
N VAL A 158 4.98 -0.38 -10.93
CA VAL A 158 6.42 -0.46 -10.77
C VAL A 158 7.10 0.77 -11.37
N LEU A 159 8.05 1.30 -10.63
CA LEU A 159 8.90 2.40 -11.11
C LEU A 159 10.11 1.83 -11.85
N VAL A 160 10.45 2.42 -13.00
CA VAL A 160 11.63 2.10 -13.83
C VAL A 160 12.47 3.37 -13.96
N PRO A 161 13.25 3.73 -12.91
CA PRO A 161 13.90 5.05 -12.80
C PRO A 161 14.90 5.32 -13.92
N GLU A 162 15.63 4.30 -14.35
CA GLU A 162 16.65 4.38 -15.42
C GLU A 162 16.07 4.81 -16.76
N HIS A 163 14.77 4.62 -16.96
CA HIS A 163 14.05 5.02 -18.16
C HIS A 163 13.10 6.19 -17.92
N ASN A 164 13.04 6.72 -16.68
CA ASN A 164 12.06 7.73 -16.28
C ASN A 164 10.63 7.32 -16.66
N ARG A 165 10.26 6.09 -16.32
CA ARG A 165 8.96 5.47 -16.65
C ARG A 165 8.33 4.82 -15.42
N ILE A 166 7.02 4.75 -15.48
CA ILE A 166 6.18 3.94 -14.60
C ILE A 166 5.47 2.92 -15.47
N VAL A 167 5.43 1.69 -15.00
CA VAL A 167 4.64 0.62 -15.64
C VAL A 167 3.50 0.26 -14.70
N THR A 168 2.29 0.24 -15.21
CA THR A 168 1.10 -0.20 -14.49
C THR A 168 0.43 -1.33 -15.24
N THR A 169 -0.17 -2.26 -14.50
CA THR A 169 -1.14 -3.20 -15.07
C THR A 169 -2.52 -2.55 -15.05
N ASN A 170 -3.40 -3.02 -15.93
CA ASN A 170 -4.81 -2.65 -15.95
C ASN A 170 -5.65 -3.85 -15.53
N TYR A 171 -6.64 -3.62 -14.69
CA TYR A 171 -7.53 -4.69 -14.25
C TYR A 171 -8.97 -4.19 -14.20
N ASP A 172 -9.84 -4.90 -14.91
CA ASP A 172 -11.27 -4.69 -14.86
C ASP A 172 -11.90 -5.79 -14.00
N MET A 173 -12.45 -5.39 -12.85
CA MET A 173 -13.11 -6.27 -11.90
C MET A 173 -14.62 -6.14 -12.01
#